data_b801c307501e3daa2a9dc5b69b07f86b
#
_entry.id   b801c307501e3daa2a9dc5b69b07f86b
#
_cell.length_a   1.000
_cell.length_b   1.000
_cell.length_c   1.000
_cell.angle_alpha   90.00
_cell.angle_beta   90.00
_cell.angle_gamma   90.00
#
_symmetry.space_group_name_H-M   'P 1'
#
loop_
_entity.id
_entity.type
_entity.pdbx_description
1 polymer ?
#
loop_
_entity_poly.entity_id
_entity_poly.type
_entity_poly.pdbx_seq_one_letter_code
_entity_poly.pdbx_strand_id
1 'polypeptide(L)'
;QKIVLNFVDEDNSIVGEEAFMNPANNEEFTMGYYLSKDFDLFNVDLGMRIDQIDRSGSVTDEDHGDVDNYSIDDTTNSFAFSLGRDLSDTLDINVGFASVERLPSVIELFMNGPHMATGRFEVGDPTLGAETSNNFDITFSFDNGDYYGYASFYVTDVDNYITLMDEDEDHDEHEDEHHDDEDEHHDEDEHEDGHDDHGHGNLIHANYVQEDAEFDGYEIELGRTIKMANGDLTLSFGRDVVNAEFTDGHNVPRINPARNVYSLTYDQGDVLFKLNLKDVDEQNDFGEGETATNGYQMLDARLTKTFDLDGKSKLKVSLFGRNLLDEKARNHASFVKDQVPLPGKNVG
;
A
#
# COMPACT_ATOMS: atom_id res chain seq x y z
N GLN A 1 -2.05 -10.03 -29.46
CA GLN A 1 -3.12 -9.07 -29.21
C GLN A 1 -4.16 -9.71 -28.29
N LYS A 2 -4.68 -8.94 -27.36
CA LYS A 2 -5.77 -9.34 -26.48
C LYS A 2 -6.77 -8.18 -26.34
N ILE A 3 -8.05 -8.51 -26.27
CA ILE A 3 -9.11 -7.58 -25.88
C ILE A 3 -9.69 -8.15 -24.58
N VAL A 4 -9.89 -7.28 -23.60
CA VAL A 4 -10.51 -7.62 -22.33
C VAL A 4 -11.76 -6.77 -22.20
N LEU A 5 -12.85 -7.40 -21.78
CA LEU A 5 -14.08 -6.75 -21.36
C LEU A 5 -14.39 -7.25 -19.96
N ASN A 6 -14.63 -6.34 -19.04
CA ASN A 6 -14.99 -6.65 -17.68
C ASN A 6 -16.23 -5.84 -17.28
N PHE A 7 -17.05 -6.41 -16.43
CA PHE A 7 -18.18 -5.74 -15.81
C PHE A 7 -18.18 -6.10 -14.33
N VAL A 8 -18.28 -5.09 -13.48
CA VAL A 8 -18.35 -5.20 -12.03
C VAL A 8 -19.66 -4.52 -11.61
N ASP A 9 -20.36 -5.13 -10.65
CA ASP A 9 -21.54 -4.58 -9.99
C ASP A 9 -21.44 -5.04 -8.53
N GLU A 10 -21.20 -4.10 -7.63
CA GLU A 10 -20.92 -4.36 -6.22
C GLU A 10 -21.80 -3.49 -5.32
N ASP A 11 -22.55 -4.15 -4.45
CA ASP A 11 -23.24 -3.53 -3.33
C ASP A 11 -22.36 -3.61 -2.08
N ASN A 12 -21.92 -2.48 -1.58
CA ASN A 12 -21.14 -2.36 -0.37
C ASN A 12 -22.03 -1.98 0.80
N SER A 13 -22.00 -2.74 1.89
CA SER A 13 -22.72 -2.40 3.10
C SER A 13 -22.01 -2.89 4.35
N ILE A 14 -21.97 -2.05 5.38
CA ILE A 14 -21.42 -2.39 6.67
C ILE A 14 -22.56 -2.36 7.68
N VAL A 15 -22.70 -3.43 8.45
CA VAL A 15 -23.82 -3.60 9.39
C VAL A 15 -23.27 -3.87 10.78
N GLY A 16 -23.71 -3.08 11.77
CA GLY A 16 -23.32 -3.24 13.17
C GLY A 16 -23.24 -1.88 13.86
N GLU A 17 -22.88 -1.91 15.16
CA GLU A 17 -22.72 -0.69 15.97
C GLU A 17 -21.50 0.14 15.54
N GLU A 18 -20.57 -0.46 14.81
CA GLU A 18 -19.36 0.17 14.27
C GLU A 18 -19.45 0.33 12.73
N ALA A 19 -20.68 0.50 12.20
CA ALA A 19 -20.85 0.79 10.79
C ALA A 19 -20.31 2.20 10.49
N PHE A 20 -19.27 2.26 9.67
CA PHE A 20 -18.57 3.50 9.33
C PHE A 20 -18.89 4.03 7.92
N MET A 21 -19.87 3.46 7.25
CA MET A 21 -20.31 3.89 5.93
C MET A 21 -21.74 3.44 5.67
N ASN A 22 -22.55 4.29 5.08
CA ASN A 22 -23.85 3.91 4.54
C ASN A 22 -23.70 2.95 3.34
N PRO A 23 -24.76 2.20 2.99
CA PRO A 23 -24.74 1.38 1.80
C PRO A 23 -24.37 2.18 0.55
N ALA A 24 -23.46 1.65 -0.26
CA ALA A 24 -22.99 2.26 -1.50
C ALA A 24 -22.91 1.20 -2.62
N ASN A 25 -23.12 1.64 -3.85
CA ASN A 25 -23.03 0.80 -5.04
C ASN A 25 -21.88 1.27 -5.93
N ASN A 26 -21.22 0.31 -6.60
CA ASN A 26 -20.19 0.54 -7.61
C ASN A 26 -20.48 -0.32 -8.83
N GLU A 27 -20.78 0.32 -9.96
CA GLU A 27 -20.86 -0.32 -11.26
C GLU A 27 -19.68 0.12 -12.13
N GLU A 28 -19.01 -0.84 -12.77
CA GLU A 28 -17.87 -0.54 -13.63
C GLU A 28 -17.89 -1.37 -14.90
N PHE A 29 -17.74 -0.73 -16.04
CA PHE A 29 -17.50 -1.38 -17.33
C PHE A 29 -16.11 -1.02 -17.84
N THR A 30 -15.26 -2.03 -18.00
CA THR A 30 -13.89 -1.88 -18.50
C THR A 30 -13.76 -2.43 -19.91
N MET A 31 -13.10 -1.67 -20.80
CA MET A 31 -12.60 -2.15 -22.07
C MET A 31 -11.08 -1.97 -22.13
N GLY A 32 -10.36 -3.08 -22.27
CA GLY A 32 -8.90 -3.11 -22.40
C GLY A 32 -8.43 -3.67 -23.73
N TYR A 33 -7.38 -3.10 -24.28
CA TYR A 33 -6.64 -3.62 -25.44
C TYR A 33 -5.17 -3.76 -25.10
N TYR A 34 -4.59 -4.91 -25.42
CA TYR A 34 -3.17 -5.19 -25.26
C TYR A 34 -2.59 -5.71 -26.57
N LEU A 35 -1.44 -5.15 -26.95
CA LEU A 35 -0.63 -5.56 -28.10
C LEU A 35 0.79 -5.84 -27.64
N SER A 36 1.32 -7.02 -27.97
CA SER A 36 2.74 -7.36 -27.84
C SER A 36 3.28 -7.73 -29.20
N LYS A 37 4.45 -7.22 -29.55
CA LYS A 37 5.08 -7.44 -30.83
C LYS A 37 6.60 -7.55 -30.70
N ASP A 38 7.12 -8.70 -31.06
CA ASP A 38 8.55 -8.94 -31.19
C ASP A 38 9.04 -8.56 -32.60
N PHE A 39 10.14 -7.83 -32.63
CA PHE A 39 10.92 -7.48 -33.81
C PHE A 39 12.34 -8.08 -33.65
N ASP A 40 13.14 -8.09 -34.71
CA ASP A 40 14.47 -8.68 -34.69
C ASP A 40 15.43 -8.05 -33.68
N LEU A 41 15.23 -6.78 -33.32
CA LEU A 41 16.12 -6.00 -32.45
C LEU A 41 15.48 -5.53 -31.15
N PHE A 42 14.16 -5.56 -31.03
CA PHE A 42 13.42 -5.06 -29.87
C PHE A 42 12.02 -5.67 -29.82
N ASN A 43 11.43 -5.67 -28.63
CA ASN A 43 10.03 -5.98 -28.43
C ASN A 43 9.28 -4.73 -27.95
N VAL A 44 8.01 -4.65 -28.30
CA VAL A 44 7.12 -3.54 -27.93
C VAL A 44 5.86 -4.11 -27.31
N ASP A 45 5.47 -3.56 -26.18
CA ASP A 45 4.17 -3.80 -25.56
C ASP A 45 3.39 -2.49 -25.48
N LEU A 46 2.09 -2.58 -25.78
CA LEU A 46 1.14 -1.49 -25.70
C LEU A 46 -0.07 -1.96 -24.91
N GLY A 47 -0.50 -1.17 -23.93
CA GLY A 47 -1.74 -1.34 -23.18
C GLY A 47 -2.60 -0.08 -23.27
N MET A 48 -3.89 -0.25 -23.45
CA MET A 48 -4.90 0.81 -23.37
C MET A 48 -6.09 0.28 -22.59
N ARG A 49 -6.65 1.12 -21.72
CA ARG A 49 -7.82 0.79 -20.92
C ARG A 49 -8.73 2.00 -20.84
N ILE A 50 -10.02 1.75 -20.93
CA ILE A 50 -11.09 2.74 -20.71
C ILE A 50 -12.05 2.10 -19.71
N ASP A 51 -12.36 2.83 -18.66
CA ASP A 51 -13.33 2.42 -17.64
C ASP A 51 -14.44 3.44 -17.58
N GLN A 52 -15.67 2.98 -17.70
CA GLN A 52 -16.85 3.75 -17.36
C GLN A 52 -17.30 3.28 -15.98
N ILE A 53 -17.40 4.23 -15.06
CA ILE A 53 -17.58 3.96 -13.64
C ILE A 53 -18.76 4.79 -13.13
N ASP A 54 -19.70 4.13 -12.47
CA ASP A 54 -20.84 4.74 -11.77
C ASP A 54 -20.78 4.34 -10.30
N ARG A 55 -20.71 5.33 -9.41
CA ARG A 55 -20.69 5.14 -7.96
C ARG A 55 -21.78 5.94 -7.31
N SER A 56 -22.55 5.31 -6.45
CA SER A 56 -23.59 5.97 -5.69
C SER A 56 -23.52 5.59 -4.22
N GLY A 57 -23.79 6.55 -3.36
CA GLY A 57 -23.77 6.37 -1.92
C GLY A 57 -24.39 7.55 -1.20
N SER A 58 -24.32 7.53 0.12
CA SER A 58 -24.81 8.64 0.94
C SER A 58 -23.95 8.83 2.16
N VAL A 59 -23.85 10.06 2.63
CA VAL A 59 -23.21 10.45 3.88
C VAL A 59 -24.28 11.00 4.81
N THR A 60 -24.20 10.61 6.10
CA THR A 60 -25.10 11.14 7.13
C THR A 60 -24.38 12.25 7.88
N ASP A 61 -24.96 13.45 7.90
CA ASP A 61 -24.49 14.57 8.73
C ASP A 61 -24.67 14.18 10.20
N GLU A 62 -23.59 14.22 10.98
CA GLU A 62 -23.61 13.79 12.37
C GLU A 62 -24.33 14.75 13.31
N ASP A 63 -24.27 16.06 13.00
CA ASP A 63 -24.86 17.11 13.83
C ASP A 63 -26.39 17.16 13.70
N HIS A 64 -26.90 16.92 12.51
CA HIS A 64 -28.30 17.10 12.18
C HIS A 64 -29.01 15.79 11.83
N GLY A 65 -28.27 14.73 11.53
CA GLY A 65 -28.81 13.43 11.08
C GLY A 65 -29.41 13.46 9.68
N ASP A 66 -29.16 14.52 8.91
CA ASP A 66 -29.58 14.63 7.52
C ASP A 66 -28.75 13.69 6.65
N VAL A 67 -29.34 13.12 5.60
CA VAL A 67 -28.68 12.19 4.69
C VAL A 67 -28.54 12.80 3.31
N ASP A 68 -27.31 13.07 2.92
CA ASP A 68 -26.96 13.54 1.59
C ASP A 68 -26.65 12.40 0.65
N ASN A 69 -27.27 12.37 -0.53
CA ASN A 69 -27.07 11.33 -1.54
C ASN A 69 -26.20 11.84 -2.67
N TYR A 70 -25.26 11.02 -3.12
CA TYR A 70 -24.29 11.31 -4.15
C TYR A 70 -24.33 10.27 -5.26
N SER A 71 -24.09 10.70 -6.49
CA SER A 71 -23.90 9.85 -7.66
C SER A 71 -22.78 10.43 -8.50
N ILE A 72 -21.77 9.63 -8.80
CA ILE A 72 -20.59 9.99 -9.57
C ILE A 72 -20.54 9.05 -10.77
N ASP A 73 -20.62 9.62 -11.97
CA ASP A 73 -20.50 8.91 -13.26
C ASP A 73 -19.37 9.57 -14.04
N ASP A 74 -18.29 8.82 -14.28
CA ASP A 74 -17.12 9.34 -15.02
C ASP A 74 -16.42 8.21 -15.79
N THR A 75 -15.53 8.63 -16.68
CA THR A 75 -14.77 7.74 -17.55
C THR A 75 -13.28 8.00 -17.37
N THR A 76 -12.52 6.97 -16.99
CA THR A 76 -11.06 7.04 -16.89
C THR A 76 -10.38 6.37 -18.08
N ASN A 77 -9.17 6.83 -18.40
CA ASN A 77 -8.36 6.33 -19.48
C ASN A 77 -6.98 5.98 -18.96
N SER A 78 -6.47 4.80 -19.30
CA SER A 78 -5.12 4.40 -18.95
C SER A 78 -4.37 3.94 -20.18
N PHE A 79 -3.08 4.23 -20.22
CA PHE A 79 -2.18 3.88 -21.30
C PHE A 79 -0.86 3.37 -20.73
N ALA A 80 -0.29 2.33 -21.35
CA ALA A 80 1.03 1.83 -21.04
C ALA A 80 1.80 1.47 -22.30
N PHE A 81 3.09 1.73 -22.28
CA PHE A 81 4.02 1.38 -23.35
C PHE A 81 5.31 0.82 -22.75
N SER A 82 5.84 -0.25 -23.31
CA SER A 82 7.19 -0.68 -22.99
C SER A 82 8.00 -1.03 -24.25
N LEU A 83 9.30 -0.82 -24.15
CA LEU A 83 10.29 -1.15 -25.18
C LEU A 83 11.41 -1.96 -24.54
N GLY A 84 11.51 -3.22 -24.95
CA GLY A 84 12.56 -4.13 -24.51
C GLY A 84 13.57 -4.41 -25.62
N ARG A 85 14.81 -4.66 -25.23
CA ARG A 85 15.90 -5.02 -26.14
C ARG A 85 16.93 -5.92 -25.48
N ASP A 86 17.30 -7.00 -26.16
CA ASP A 86 18.48 -7.80 -25.78
C ASP A 86 19.76 -7.03 -26.18
N LEU A 87 20.57 -6.71 -25.17
CA LEU A 87 21.90 -6.08 -25.36
C LEU A 87 22.95 -7.12 -25.64
N SER A 88 22.78 -8.35 -25.14
CA SER A 88 23.57 -9.53 -25.38
C SER A 88 22.74 -10.81 -25.11
N ASP A 89 23.34 -12.00 -25.27
CA ASP A 89 22.70 -13.28 -24.96
C ASP A 89 22.32 -13.44 -23.46
N THR A 90 22.80 -12.54 -22.61
CA THR A 90 22.66 -12.65 -21.15
C THR A 90 22.20 -11.35 -20.49
N LEU A 91 22.04 -10.26 -21.24
CA LEU A 91 21.68 -8.96 -20.71
C LEU A 91 20.61 -8.33 -21.57
N ASP A 92 19.51 -7.94 -20.96
CA ASP A 92 18.42 -7.17 -21.58
C ASP A 92 18.14 -5.87 -20.84
N ILE A 93 17.53 -4.95 -21.56
CA ILE A 93 17.01 -3.69 -21.03
C ILE A 93 15.55 -3.56 -21.42
N ASN A 94 14.74 -3.08 -20.49
CA ASN A 94 13.35 -2.68 -20.71
C ASN A 94 13.16 -1.24 -20.23
N VAL A 95 12.42 -0.45 -21.01
CA VAL A 95 12.01 0.91 -20.65
C VAL A 95 10.49 0.96 -20.72
N GLY A 96 9.86 1.35 -19.64
CA GLY A 96 8.41 1.45 -19.48
C GLY A 96 7.94 2.88 -19.27
N PHE A 97 6.73 3.16 -19.73
CA PHE A 97 5.94 4.33 -19.38
C PHE A 97 4.49 3.91 -19.21
N ALA A 98 3.84 4.41 -18.16
CA ALA A 98 2.42 4.22 -17.96
C ALA A 98 1.78 5.50 -17.43
N SER A 99 0.59 5.82 -17.94
CA SER A 99 -0.30 6.83 -17.38
C SER A 99 -1.61 6.14 -17.01
N VAL A 100 -1.96 6.15 -15.74
CA VAL A 100 -3.10 5.41 -15.18
C VAL A 100 -3.99 6.38 -14.44
N GLU A 101 -5.26 6.43 -14.84
CA GLU A 101 -6.30 7.16 -14.13
C GLU A 101 -7.15 6.20 -13.30
N ARG A 102 -7.54 6.61 -12.09
CA ARG A 102 -8.54 5.94 -11.27
C ARG A 102 -9.48 6.94 -10.62
N LEU A 103 -10.75 6.59 -10.47
CA LEU A 103 -11.69 7.32 -9.62
C LEU A 103 -11.54 6.88 -8.15
N PRO A 104 -11.85 7.78 -7.20
CA PRO A 104 -11.91 7.44 -5.78
C PRO A 104 -12.84 6.24 -5.52
N SER A 105 -12.46 5.32 -4.65
CA SER A 105 -13.31 4.21 -4.23
C SER A 105 -14.53 4.69 -3.42
N VAL A 106 -15.54 3.83 -3.26
CA VAL A 106 -16.71 4.16 -2.42
C VAL A 106 -16.33 4.45 -0.96
N ILE A 107 -15.23 3.89 -0.48
CA ILE A 107 -14.69 4.16 0.86
C ILE A 107 -14.12 5.58 0.92
N GLU A 108 -13.26 5.95 -0.04
CA GLU A 108 -12.67 7.29 -0.12
C GLU A 108 -13.71 8.40 -0.28
N LEU A 109 -14.89 8.07 -0.86
CA LEU A 109 -15.98 9.01 -1.10
C LEU A 109 -16.98 9.11 0.06
N PHE A 110 -17.37 7.99 0.66
CA PHE A 110 -18.58 7.92 1.49
C PHE A 110 -18.35 7.41 2.91
N MET A 111 -17.09 7.17 3.30
CA MET A 111 -16.78 6.79 4.65
C MET A 111 -17.12 7.93 5.61
N ASN A 112 -17.75 7.63 6.74
CA ASN A 112 -18.07 8.60 7.78
C ASN A 112 -18.37 7.85 9.07
N GLY A 113 -17.32 7.53 9.83
CA GLY A 113 -17.53 6.82 11.07
C GLY A 113 -16.30 6.14 11.68
N PRO A 114 -16.50 5.46 12.82
CA PRO A 114 -15.43 4.87 13.59
C PRO A 114 -14.86 3.62 12.91
N HIS A 115 -13.59 3.64 12.55
CA HIS A 115 -12.85 2.49 12.03
C HIS A 115 -11.87 1.99 13.09
N MET A 116 -12.34 1.10 13.94
CA MET A 116 -11.58 0.60 15.12
C MET A 116 -10.26 -0.08 14.72
N ALA A 117 -10.18 -0.68 13.51
CA ALA A 117 -8.95 -1.33 13.03
C ALA A 117 -7.81 -0.34 12.77
N THR A 118 -8.12 0.91 12.47
CA THR A 118 -7.16 2.00 12.27
C THR A 118 -7.03 2.90 13.49
N GLY A 119 -7.98 2.80 14.44
CA GLY A 119 -8.07 3.67 15.60
C GLY A 119 -8.48 5.10 15.25
N ARG A 120 -9.25 5.26 14.15
CA ARG A 120 -9.63 6.54 13.58
C ARG A 120 -11.13 6.67 13.40
N PHE A 121 -11.60 7.90 13.42
CA PHE A 121 -12.87 8.30 12.85
C PHE A 121 -12.53 8.80 11.43
N GLU A 122 -12.91 8.04 10.42
CA GLU A 122 -12.50 8.30 9.04
C GLU A 122 -13.64 8.96 8.27
N VAL A 123 -13.32 10.03 7.54
CA VAL A 123 -14.26 10.82 6.75
C VAL A 123 -13.83 10.82 5.29
N GLY A 124 -14.73 10.36 4.41
CA GLY A 124 -14.59 10.42 2.96
C GLY A 124 -15.02 11.78 2.42
N ASP A 125 -14.58 12.08 1.20
CA ASP A 125 -14.96 13.30 0.51
C ASP A 125 -15.61 12.99 -0.84
N PRO A 126 -16.95 13.21 -0.98
CA PRO A 126 -17.66 12.98 -2.24
C PRO A 126 -17.22 13.90 -3.39
N THR A 127 -16.38 14.91 -3.14
CA THR A 127 -15.89 15.86 -4.15
C THR A 127 -14.53 15.47 -4.76
N LEU A 128 -13.89 14.39 -4.27
CA LEU A 128 -12.64 13.89 -4.81
C LEU A 128 -12.77 13.57 -6.30
N GLY A 129 -11.78 13.99 -7.08
CA GLY A 129 -11.69 13.73 -8.52
C GLY A 129 -10.83 12.51 -8.85
N ALA A 130 -10.59 12.30 -10.15
CA ALA A 130 -9.69 11.25 -10.60
C ALA A 130 -8.25 11.52 -10.17
N GLU A 131 -7.59 10.48 -9.70
CA GLU A 131 -6.14 10.42 -9.50
C GLU A 131 -5.48 9.97 -10.79
N THR A 132 -4.38 10.63 -11.20
CA THR A 132 -3.60 10.27 -12.38
C THR A 132 -2.15 9.98 -12.01
N SER A 133 -1.70 8.77 -12.23
CA SER A 133 -0.33 8.33 -11.96
C SER A 133 0.45 8.18 -13.27
N ASN A 134 1.55 8.93 -13.42
CA ASN A 134 2.47 8.90 -14.56
C ASN A 134 3.77 8.24 -14.13
N ASN A 135 3.98 7.00 -14.54
CA ASN A 135 5.16 6.21 -14.20
C ASN A 135 6.15 6.12 -15.37
N PHE A 136 7.43 6.25 -15.07
CA PHE A 136 8.53 5.92 -15.95
C PHE A 136 9.49 4.97 -15.26
N ASP A 137 9.85 3.87 -15.91
CA ASP A 137 10.79 2.89 -15.37
C ASP A 137 11.84 2.43 -16.40
N ILE A 138 12.99 2.02 -15.87
CA ILE A 138 14.04 1.36 -16.63
C ILE A 138 14.55 0.14 -15.86
N THR A 139 14.54 -1.02 -16.50
CA THR A 139 14.97 -2.29 -15.92
C THR A 139 16.08 -2.91 -16.74
N PHE A 140 17.15 -3.31 -16.09
CA PHE A 140 18.22 -4.13 -16.64
C PHE A 140 18.11 -5.51 -16.04
N SER A 141 18.06 -6.56 -16.87
CA SER A 141 18.02 -7.95 -16.40
C SER A 141 19.23 -8.72 -16.95
N PHE A 142 19.75 -9.60 -16.12
CA PHE A 142 20.91 -10.42 -16.46
C PHE A 142 20.66 -11.88 -16.07
N ASP A 143 20.93 -12.81 -16.98
CA ASP A 143 20.90 -14.25 -16.73
C ASP A 143 21.91 -14.98 -17.62
N ASN A 144 22.87 -15.69 -17.00
CA ASN A 144 23.82 -16.55 -17.73
C ASN A 144 23.70 -18.04 -17.34
N GLY A 145 22.59 -18.41 -16.64
CA GLY A 145 22.30 -19.75 -16.17
C GLY A 145 22.84 -20.07 -14.77
N ASP A 146 23.99 -19.53 -14.36
CA ASP A 146 24.53 -19.66 -13.01
C ASP A 146 24.20 -18.45 -12.15
N TYR A 147 24.29 -17.25 -12.73
CA TYR A 147 24.00 -15.98 -12.10
C TYR A 147 22.83 -15.32 -12.79
N TYR A 148 21.96 -14.73 -12.03
CA TYR A 148 20.82 -13.95 -12.51
C TYR A 148 20.63 -12.71 -11.64
N GLY A 149 19.90 -11.75 -12.16
CA GLY A 149 19.51 -10.57 -11.40
C GLY A 149 18.86 -9.52 -12.25
N TYR A 150 18.32 -8.53 -11.61
CA TYR A 150 17.83 -7.33 -12.25
C TYR A 150 18.08 -6.10 -11.38
N ALA A 151 18.07 -4.94 -12.04
CA ALA A 151 18.01 -3.64 -11.38
C ALA A 151 16.96 -2.81 -12.11
N SER A 152 15.95 -2.37 -11.39
CA SER A 152 14.87 -1.50 -11.85
C SER A 152 14.90 -0.18 -11.11
N PHE A 153 14.75 0.92 -11.84
CA PHE A 153 14.65 2.28 -11.32
C PHE A 153 13.36 2.89 -11.84
N TYR A 154 12.63 3.58 -11.00
CA TYR A 154 11.36 4.18 -11.39
C TYR A 154 11.18 5.56 -10.75
N VAL A 155 10.39 6.37 -11.44
CA VAL A 155 9.84 7.62 -10.95
C VAL A 155 8.35 7.66 -11.32
N THR A 156 7.54 8.20 -10.44
CA THR A 156 6.09 8.30 -10.63
C THR A 156 5.61 9.64 -10.12
N ASP A 157 5.04 10.45 -11.00
CA ASP A 157 4.33 11.67 -10.66
C ASP A 157 2.84 11.33 -10.53
N VAL A 158 2.21 11.72 -9.44
CA VAL A 158 0.79 11.47 -9.18
C VAL A 158 0.06 12.78 -8.97
N ASP A 159 -0.78 13.14 -9.93
CA ASP A 159 -1.70 14.25 -9.81
C ASP A 159 -2.92 13.81 -8.98
N ASN A 160 -3.31 14.61 -7.99
CA ASN A 160 -4.44 14.33 -7.10
C ASN A 160 -4.32 12.98 -6.36
N TYR A 161 -3.17 12.65 -5.80
CA TYR A 161 -2.96 11.43 -5.00
C TYR A 161 -3.93 11.41 -3.82
N ILE A 162 -4.74 10.34 -3.71
CA ILE A 162 -5.74 10.19 -2.64
C ILE A 162 -5.12 9.48 -1.45
N THR A 163 -5.16 10.12 -0.30
CA THR A 163 -4.63 9.56 0.94
C THR A 163 -5.52 9.92 2.13
N LEU A 164 -5.42 9.14 3.21
CA LEU A 164 -6.05 9.42 4.49
C LEU A 164 -5.04 10.14 5.38
N MET A 165 -5.36 11.40 5.76
CA MET A 165 -4.54 12.24 6.62
C MET A 165 -5.21 12.42 7.98
N ASP A 166 -4.42 12.32 9.05
CA ASP A 166 -4.89 12.66 10.39
C ASP A 166 -5.15 14.17 10.46
N GLU A 167 -6.23 14.58 11.10
CA GLU A 167 -6.52 15.98 11.34
C GLU A 167 -5.67 16.48 12.51
N ASP A 168 -4.96 17.60 12.30
CA ASP A 168 -4.19 18.21 13.36
C ASP A 168 -5.14 18.69 14.47
N GLU A 169 -4.90 18.24 15.69
CA GLU A 169 -5.49 18.92 16.85
C GLU A 169 -4.83 20.31 16.94
N ASP A 170 -5.43 21.31 16.31
CA ASP A 170 -5.08 22.70 16.54
C ASP A 170 -5.21 22.98 18.05
N HIS A 171 -4.10 22.88 18.76
CA HIS A 171 -3.99 23.50 20.07
C HIS A 171 -4.09 25.02 19.85
N ASP A 172 -5.32 25.54 19.85
CA ASP A 172 -5.57 26.94 20.10
C ASP A 172 -4.93 27.24 21.46
N GLU A 173 -3.62 27.54 21.45
CA GLU A 173 -2.95 28.22 22.54
C GLU A 173 -3.60 29.61 22.61
N HIS A 174 -4.74 29.69 23.30
CA HIS A 174 -5.20 30.95 23.82
C HIS A 174 -4.12 31.46 24.76
N GLU A 175 -3.24 32.31 24.23
CA GLU A 175 -2.44 33.21 25.04
C GLU A 175 -3.42 34.05 25.85
N ASP A 176 -3.73 33.60 27.06
CA ASP A 176 -4.40 34.39 28.09
C ASP A 176 -3.51 35.60 28.40
N GLU A 177 -3.69 36.69 27.65
CA GLU A 177 -3.24 38.00 28.09
C GLU A 177 -3.99 38.34 29.36
N HIS A 178 -3.33 38.10 30.51
CA HIS A 178 -3.77 38.57 31.81
C HIS A 178 -3.86 40.10 31.81
N HIS A 179 -5.03 40.63 31.60
CA HIS A 179 -5.34 41.98 32.05
C HIS A 179 -5.75 41.92 33.51
N ASP A 180 -4.80 42.34 34.39
CA ASP A 180 -5.09 42.73 35.74
C ASP A 180 -6.01 43.98 35.73
N ASP A 181 -7.29 43.81 35.97
CA ASP A 181 -8.17 44.89 36.47
C ASP A 181 -9.02 44.34 37.59
N GLU A 182 -8.71 44.81 38.82
CA GLU A 182 -9.51 44.66 40.02
C GLU A 182 -10.84 45.37 39.82
N ASP A 183 -11.99 44.63 39.96
CA ASP A 183 -13.18 45.16 40.62
C ASP A 183 -14.18 44.02 40.95
N GLU A 184 -14.58 44.02 42.24
CA GLU A 184 -15.57 43.16 42.81
C GLU A 184 -16.95 43.35 42.19
N HIS A 185 -17.71 42.25 41.90
CA HIS A 185 -19.08 42.05 42.38
C HIS A 185 -19.65 40.69 41.98
N HIS A 186 -20.26 40.04 42.98
CA HIS A 186 -21.09 38.85 42.93
C HIS A 186 -22.13 38.89 41.82
N ASP A 187 -22.32 37.72 41.13
CA ASP A 187 -23.60 37.01 41.10
C ASP A 187 -23.38 35.60 40.56
N GLU A 188 -23.88 34.61 41.32
CA GLU A 188 -23.90 33.21 40.97
C GLU A 188 -24.94 32.99 39.88
N ASP A 189 -24.52 32.80 38.64
CA ASP A 189 -25.28 32.10 37.61
C ASP A 189 -24.39 30.99 37.05
N GLU A 190 -24.76 29.76 37.41
CA GLU A 190 -24.20 28.53 36.87
C GLU A 190 -24.58 28.44 35.39
N HIS A 191 -23.75 28.97 34.49
CA HIS A 191 -23.74 28.54 33.09
C HIS A 191 -22.91 27.28 33.00
N GLU A 192 -23.58 26.12 33.02
CA GLU A 192 -23.07 24.92 32.42
C GLU A 192 -22.92 25.20 30.90
N ASP A 193 -21.78 25.76 30.50
CA ASP A 193 -21.32 25.68 29.10
C ASP A 193 -20.97 24.19 28.87
N GLY A 194 -22.00 23.43 28.48
CA GLY A 194 -21.82 22.12 27.91
C GLY A 194 -21.06 22.30 26.62
N HIS A 195 -19.75 22.16 26.67
CA HIS A 195 -19.01 21.68 25.52
C HIS A 195 -19.54 20.26 25.30
N ASP A 196 -20.47 20.12 24.36
CA ASP A 196 -20.83 18.83 23.80
C ASP A 196 -19.56 18.29 23.13
N ASP A 197 -18.74 17.60 23.93
CA ASP A 197 -17.74 16.66 23.47
C ASP A 197 -18.52 15.58 22.69
N HIS A 198 -18.65 15.78 21.39
CA HIS A 198 -19.31 14.83 20.49
C HIS A 198 -18.55 13.52 20.58
N GLY A 199 -19.11 12.59 21.36
CA GLY A 199 -18.45 11.42 21.92
C GLY A 199 -18.01 10.35 20.91
N HIS A 200 -17.06 10.68 20.04
CA HIS A 200 -16.37 9.71 19.16
C HIS A 200 -15.31 8.89 19.91
N GLY A 201 -15.25 8.97 21.23
CA GLY A 201 -14.22 8.31 22.03
C GLY A 201 -12.84 8.91 21.73
N ASN A 202 -11.76 8.22 22.10
CA ASN A 202 -10.38 8.64 21.82
C ASN A 202 -9.91 8.28 20.39
N LEU A 203 -10.78 8.39 19.38
CA LEU A 203 -10.41 8.12 17.98
C LEU A 203 -9.80 9.39 17.37
N ILE A 204 -8.74 9.22 16.59
CA ILE A 204 -8.13 10.29 15.80
C ILE A 204 -9.05 10.58 14.61
N HIS A 205 -9.41 11.86 14.38
CA HIS A 205 -10.11 12.24 13.17
C HIS A 205 -9.14 12.17 11.98
N ALA A 206 -9.63 11.64 10.85
CA ALA A 206 -8.83 11.52 9.65
C ALA A 206 -9.71 11.68 8.40
N ASN A 207 -9.24 12.51 7.45
CA ASN A 207 -9.97 12.85 6.26
C ASN A 207 -9.27 12.29 5.01
N TYR A 208 -10.06 11.80 4.04
CA TYR A 208 -9.54 11.51 2.71
C TYR A 208 -9.34 12.82 1.96
N VAL A 209 -8.12 13.07 1.52
CA VAL A 209 -7.71 14.28 0.81
C VAL A 209 -7.00 13.95 -0.49
N GLN A 210 -6.87 14.95 -1.37
CA GLN A 210 -6.09 14.85 -2.60
C GLN A 210 -4.95 15.87 -2.60
N GLU A 211 -3.73 15.39 -2.87
CA GLU A 211 -2.55 16.22 -3.05
C GLU A 211 -1.66 15.63 -4.13
N ASP A 212 -0.92 16.46 -4.85
CA ASP A 212 0.04 15.98 -5.83
C ASP A 212 1.26 15.41 -5.13
N ALA A 213 1.71 14.22 -5.59
CA ALA A 213 2.81 13.50 -4.96
C ALA A 213 3.81 12.95 -5.98
N GLU A 214 5.07 12.89 -5.60
CA GLU A 214 6.15 12.27 -6.37
C GLU A 214 6.69 11.04 -5.64
N PHE A 215 6.87 9.96 -6.37
CA PHE A 215 7.46 8.72 -5.88
C PHE A 215 8.70 8.39 -6.70
N ASP A 216 9.78 8.00 -6.05
CA ASP A 216 10.93 7.43 -6.72
C ASP A 216 11.48 6.23 -5.95
N GLY A 217 12.18 5.38 -6.69
CA GLY A 217 12.77 4.23 -6.04
C GLY A 217 13.56 3.33 -6.97
N TYR A 218 14.06 2.27 -6.35
CA TYR A 218 14.73 1.22 -7.10
C TYR A 218 14.54 -0.15 -6.44
N GLU A 219 14.61 -1.18 -7.27
CA GLU A 219 14.66 -2.59 -6.85
C GLU A 219 15.87 -3.26 -7.50
N ILE A 220 16.60 -4.04 -6.72
CA ILE A 220 17.73 -4.84 -7.18
C ILE A 220 17.56 -6.25 -6.66
N GLU A 221 17.70 -7.24 -7.53
CA GLU A 221 17.87 -8.63 -7.14
C GLU A 221 19.12 -9.21 -7.81
N LEU A 222 19.93 -9.93 -7.05
CA LEU A 222 21.09 -10.67 -7.53
C LEU A 222 21.04 -12.09 -6.97
N GLY A 223 21.21 -13.08 -7.83
CA GLY A 223 21.15 -14.47 -7.44
C GLY A 223 22.22 -15.33 -8.11
N ARG A 224 22.51 -16.46 -7.46
CA ARG A 224 23.38 -17.51 -7.99
C ARG A 224 22.82 -18.88 -7.71
N THR A 225 22.75 -19.72 -8.75
CA THR A 225 22.43 -21.14 -8.62
C THR A 225 23.70 -21.97 -8.73
N ILE A 226 23.98 -22.77 -7.72
CA ILE A 226 25.13 -23.65 -7.64
C ILE A 226 24.63 -25.10 -7.77
N LYS A 227 24.99 -25.75 -8.86
CA LYS A 227 24.69 -27.16 -9.10
C LYS A 227 25.50 -28.03 -8.15
N MET A 228 24.83 -28.79 -7.28
CA MET A 228 25.44 -29.73 -6.35
C MET A 228 25.18 -31.19 -6.78
N ALA A 229 25.88 -32.16 -6.20
CA ALA A 229 25.72 -33.55 -6.58
C ALA A 229 24.29 -34.11 -6.40
N ASN A 230 23.54 -33.58 -5.43
CA ASN A 230 22.21 -34.07 -5.07
C ASN A 230 21.11 -33.00 -5.13
N GLY A 231 21.34 -31.89 -5.79
CA GLY A 231 20.33 -30.80 -5.88
C GLY A 231 20.97 -29.47 -6.21
N ASP A 232 20.17 -28.44 -6.20
CA ASP A 232 20.56 -27.07 -6.54
C ASP A 232 20.54 -26.20 -5.29
N LEU A 233 21.60 -25.42 -5.07
CA LEU A 233 21.67 -24.38 -4.04
C LEU A 233 21.56 -23.02 -4.72
N THR A 234 20.50 -22.29 -4.42
CA THR A 234 20.32 -20.90 -4.88
C THR A 234 20.51 -19.94 -3.72
N LEU A 235 21.36 -18.96 -3.92
CA LEU A 235 21.55 -17.83 -3.02
C LEU A 235 21.08 -16.57 -3.72
N SER A 236 20.29 -15.74 -3.08
CA SER A 236 19.92 -14.43 -3.62
C SER A 236 19.98 -13.33 -2.58
N PHE A 237 20.16 -12.12 -3.08
CA PHE A 237 20.10 -10.87 -2.37
C PHE A 237 19.15 -9.94 -3.11
N GLY A 238 18.22 -9.33 -2.40
CA GLY A 238 17.35 -8.28 -2.92
C GLY A 238 17.43 -7.02 -2.05
N ARG A 239 17.30 -5.86 -2.66
CA ARG A 239 17.10 -4.58 -1.99
C ARG A 239 16.03 -3.80 -2.72
N ASP A 240 15.09 -3.23 -1.99
CA ASP A 240 14.10 -2.28 -2.48
C ASP A 240 14.09 -1.01 -1.63
N VAL A 241 13.89 0.10 -2.30
CA VAL A 241 13.80 1.45 -1.73
C VAL A 241 12.67 2.18 -2.44
N VAL A 242 11.84 2.85 -1.68
CA VAL A 242 10.83 3.79 -2.16
C VAL A 242 10.89 5.06 -1.31
N ASN A 243 10.88 6.21 -1.97
CA ASN A 243 10.69 7.51 -1.37
C ASN A 243 9.40 8.10 -1.92
N ALA A 244 8.71 8.91 -1.13
CA ALA A 244 7.52 9.61 -1.58
C ALA A 244 7.37 10.94 -0.83
N GLU A 245 7.19 12.00 -1.58
CA GLU A 245 7.00 13.36 -1.07
C GLU A 245 5.80 14.00 -1.79
N PHE A 246 5.03 14.80 -1.07
CA PHE A 246 4.10 15.72 -1.69
C PHE A 246 4.84 16.86 -2.38
N THR A 247 4.22 17.50 -3.35
CA THR A 247 4.88 18.58 -4.11
C THR A 247 5.18 19.83 -3.29
N ASP A 248 4.58 19.96 -2.11
CA ASP A 248 4.89 21.00 -1.11
C ASP A 248 6.13 20.67 -0.24
N GLY A 249 6.69 19.46 -0.36
CA GLY A 249 7.89 18.99 0.31
C GLY A 249 7.67 18.23 1.63
N HIS A 250 6.42 17.93 2.00
CA HIS A 250 6.14 17.04 3.12
C HIS A 250 6.19 15.58 2.68
N ASN A 251 6.55 14.68 3.60
CA ASN A 251 6.59 13.25 3.29
C ASN A 251 5.19 12.66 3.15
N VAL A 252 4.98 11.80 2.16
CA VAL A 252 3.76 10.99 2.06
C VAL A 252 3.72 9.98 3.22
N PRO A 253 2.61 9.87 3.96
CA PRO A 253 2.54 8.96 5.10
C PRO A 253 2.53 7.48 4.68
N ARG A 254 2.92 6.60 5.61
CA ARG A 254 2.87 5.14 5.51
C ARG A 254 3.78 4.51 4.44
N ILE A 255 4.84 5.21 4.05
CA ILE A 255 5.85 4.69 3.13
C ILE A 255 6.75 3.69 3.86
N ASN A 256 6.83 2.48 3.32
CA ASN A 256 7.65 1.43 3.91
C ASN A 256 9.15 1.77 3.83
N PRO A 257 9.92 1.51 4.90
CA PRO A 257 11.37 1.71 4.89
C PRO A 257 12.06 0.75 3.90
N ALA A 258 13.25 1.16 3.46
CA ALA A 258 14.10 0.31 2.65
C ALA A 258 14.42 -1.02 3.33
N ARG A 259 14.56 -2.08 2.55
CA ARG A 259 14.84 -3.41 3.09
C ARG A 259 15.81 -4.20 2.23
N ASN A 260 16.55 -5.08 2.90
CA ASN A 260 17.39 -6.08 2.28
C ASN A 260 16.80 -7.47 2.54
N VAL A 261 16.80 -8.33 1.53
CA VAL A 261 16.33 -9.71 1.64
C VAL A 261 17.44 -10.65 1.20
N TYR A 262 17.89 -11.51 2.11
CA TYR A 262 18.87 -12.55 1.83
C TYR A 262 18.16 -13.89 1.82
N SER A 263 18.24 -14.63 0.72
CA SER A 263 17.56 -15.91 0.58
C SER A 263 18.55 -17.02 0.27
N LEU A 264 18.29 -18.19 0.86
CA LEU A 264 18.94 -19.45 0.54
C LEU A 264 17.85 -20.48 0.26
N THR A 265 17.93 -21.10 -0.92
CA THR A 265 17.04 -22.20 -1.30
C THR A 265 17.89 -23.40 -1.69
N TYR A 266 17.66 -24.56 -1.06
CA TYR A 266 18.22 -25.83 -1.46
C TYR A 266 17.11 -26.76 -1.93
N ASP A 267 17.17 -27.17 -3.19
CA ASP A 267 16.19 -28.06 -3.82
C ASP A 267 16.85 -29.36 -4.29
N GLN A 268 16.41 -30.45 -3.69
CA GLN A 268 16.84 -31.84 -4.04
C GLN A 268 15.70 -32.60 -4.76
N GLY A 269 14.65 -31.90 -5.19
CA GLY A 269 13.46 -32.49 -5.81
C GLY A 269 12.41 -32.95 -4.81
N ASP A 270 12.75 -33.88 -3.93
CA ASP A 270 11.85 -34.34 -2.85
C ASP A 270 12.06 -33.62 -1.52
N VAL A 271 13.16 -32.89 -1.35
CA VAL A 271 13.48 -32.03 -0.20
C VAL A 271 13.67 -30.60 -0.70
N LEU A 272 12.91 -29.66 -0.13
CA LEU A 272 13.06 -28.24 -0.35
C LEU A 272 13.33 -27.55 1.00
N PHE A 273 14.48 -26.91 1.12
CA PHE A 273 14.83 -26.07 2.26
C PHE A 273 14.91 -24.62 1.81
N LYS A 274 14.29 -23.72 2.57
CA LYS A 274 14.35 -22.27 2.36
C LYS A 274 14.71 -21.57 3.66
N LEU A 275 15.60 -20.58 3.58
CA LEU A 275 15.96 -19.67 4.66
C LEU A 275 15.90 -18.25 4.10
N ASN A 276 15.19 -17.36 4.77
CA ASN A 276 15.08 -15.95 4.40
C ASN A 276 15.42 -15.08 5.61
N LEU A 277 16.35 -14.16 5.43
CA LEU A 277 16.60 -13.07 6.37
C LEU A 277 16.15 -11.78 5.71
N LYS A 278 15.18 -11.12 6.32
CA LYS A 278 14.74 -9.77 5.98
C LYS A 278 15.35 -8.80 6.98
N ASP A 279 16.10 -7.81 6.49
CA ASP A 279 16.73 -6.74 7.24
C ASP A 279 16.10 -5.43 6.77
N VAL A 280 15.31 -4.80 7.62
CA VAL A 280 14.53 -3.61 7.35
C VAL A 280 15.18 -2.44 8.03
N ASP A 281 15.44 -1.38 7.27
CA ASP A 281 16.04 -0.15 7.78
C ASP A 281 15.05 0.57 8.73
N GLU A 282 15.52 1.52 9.52
CA GLU A 282 14.66 2.42 10.27
C GLU A 282 13.92 3.37 9.32
N GLN A 283 12.71 3.82 9.69
CA GLN A 283 11.98 4.87 8.97
C GLN A 283 11.91 6.11 9.81
N ASN A 284 12.62 7.16 9.35
CA ASN A 284 12.68 8.48 9.96
C ASN A 284 12.06 9.57 9.07
N ASP A 285 11.84 9.27 7.77
CA ASP A 285 11.18 10.13 6.79
C ASP A 285 9.69 9.73 6.73
N PHE A 286 8.94 10.12 7.76
CA PHE A 286 7.53 9.78 7.93
C PHE A 286 6.64 11.00 7.68
N GLY A 287 5.38 10.75 7.33
CA GLY A 287 4.38 11.80 7.07
C GLY A 287 3.81 12.40 8.36
N GLU A 288 2.99 13.41 8.18
CA GLU A 288 2.28 14.07 9.26
C GLU A 288 1.39 13.10 10.05
N GLY A 289 1.26 13.29 11.35
CA GLY A 289 0.52 12.38 12.24
C GLY A 289 1.20 11.03 12.50
N GLU A 290 2.39 10.77 11.95
CA GLU A 290 3.11 9.52 12.11
C GLU A 290 4.28 9.60 13.10
N THR A 291 4.78 8.44 13.50
CA THR A 291 5.96 8.28 14.35
C THR A 291 7.05 7.50 13.62
N ALA A 292 8.31 7.73 13.97
CA ALA A 292 9.43 6.94 13.47
C ALA A 292 9.29 5.46 13.83
N THR A 293 9.85 4.58 13.01
CA THR A 293 9.85 3.12 13.24
C THR A 293 11.28 2.60 13.21
N ASN A 294 11.68 1.90 14.25
CA ASN A 294 13.00 1.26 14.31
C ASN A 294 13.14 0.17 13.26
N GLY A 295 14.33 0.02 12.70
CA GLY A 295 14.70 -1.11 11.87
C GLY A 295 14.62 -2.44 12.63
N TYR A 296 14.51 -3.54 11.89
CA TYR A 296 14.44 -4.89 12.48
C TYR A 296 14.96 -5.97 11.52
N GLN A 297 15.33 -7.13 12.10
CA GLN A 297 15.73 -8.29 11.33
C GLN A 297 14.79 -9.47 11.59
N MET A 298 14.28 -10.09 10.53
CA MET A 298 13.36 -11.22 10.64
C MET A 298 13.92 -12.44 9.88
N LEU A 299 14.13 -13.53 10.60
CA LEU A 299 14.63 -14.79 10.03
C LEU A 299 13.51 -15.80 9.96
N ASP A 300 13.25 -16.30 8.75
CA ASP A 300 12.27 -17.34 8.46
C ASP A 300 12.94 -18.56 7.86
N ALA A 301 12.51 -19.76 8.25
CA ALA A 301 12.99 -21.00 7.69
C ALA A 301 11.83 -21.95 7.35
N ARG A 302 12.00 -22.73 6.28
CA ARG A 302 11.03 -23.77 5.88
C ARG A 302 11.74 -24.98 5.33
N LEU A 303 11.36 -26.16 5.83
CA LEU A 303 11.77 -27.46 5.29
C LEU A 303 10.52 -28.20 4.82
N THR A 304 10.51 -28.61 3.55
CA THR A 304 9.43 -29.42 2.98
C THR A 304 10.00 -30.71 2.47
N LYS A 305 9.41 -31.86 2.87
CA LYS A 305 9.71 -33.18 2.33
C LYS A 305 8.49 -33.74 1.62
N THR A 306 8.72 -34.21 0.41
CA THR A 306 7.70 -34.90 -0.40
C THR A 306 7.99 -36.42 -0.33
N PHE A 307 7.00 -37.21 0.07
CA PHE A 307 7.06 -38.67 0.07
C PHE A 307 6.20 -39.19 -1.05
N ASP A 308 6.72 -40.08 -1.86
CA ASP A 308 5.94 -40.86 -2.82
C ASP A 308 5.41 -42.12 -2.10
N LEU A 309 4.08 -42.28 -2.03
CA LEU A 309 3.45 -43.35 -1.27
C LEU A 309 3.24 -44.61 -2.13
N ASP A 310 2.84 -44.44 -3.40
CA ASP A 310 2.40 -45.53 -4.27
C ASP A 310 2.61 -45.24 -5.78
N GLY A 311 3.43 -44.24 -6.12
CA GLY A 311 3.61 -43.75 -7.49
C GLY A 311 2.41 -42.94 -8.06
N LYS A 312 1.32 -42.87 -7.32
CA LYS A 312 0.10 -42.08 -7.67
C LYS A 312 -0.23 -41.01 -6.64
N SER A 313 0.11 -41.27 -5.38
CA SER A 313 -0.18 -40.38 -4.25
C SER A 313 1.11 -39.85 -3.66
N LYS A 314 1.12 -38.52 -3.37
CA LYS A 314 2.25 -37.84 -2.75
C LYS A 314 1.82 -37.21 -1.42
N LEU A 315 2.62 -37.42 -0.38
CA LEU A 315 2.47 -36.74 0.91
C LEU A 315 3.55 -35.66 1.02
N LYS A 316 3.13 -34.41 1.23
CA LYS A 316 4.04 -33.29 1.54
C LYS A 316 3.93 -32.96 3.02
N VAL A 317 5.06 -32.96 3.70
CA VAL A 317 5.20 -32.54 5.10
C VAL A 317 6.08 -31.32 5.12
N SER A 318 5.61 -30.25 5.75
CA SER A 318 6.38 -29.00 5.90
C SER A 318 6.55 -28.67 7.38
N LEU A 319 7.77 -28.33 7.75
CA LEU A 319 8.13 -27.71 9.02
C LEU A 319 8.53 -26.26 8.70
N PHE A 320 8.01 -25.31 9.45
CA PHE A 320 8.35 -23.91 9.25
C PHE A 320 8.61 -23.20 10.58
N GLY A 321 9.44 -22.17 10.54
CA GLY A 321 9.64 -21.22 11.61
C GLY A 321 9.59 -19.81 11.02
N ARG A 322 8.88 -18.92 11.67
CA ARG A 322 8.77 -17.50 11.34
C ARG A 322 9.30 -16.69 12.50
N ASN A 323 9.93 -15.55 12.17
CA ASN A 323 10.54 -14.68 13.15
C ASN A 323 11.39 -15.47 14.18
N LEU A 324 12.32 -16.31 13.69
CA LEU A 324 13.12 -17.18 14.54
C LEU A 324 14.05 -16.45 15.50
N LEU A 325 14.34 -15.16 15.20
CA LEU A 325 15.10 -14.25 16.06
C LEU A 325 14.26 -13.70 17.22
N ASP A 326 12.92 -13.90 17.17
CA ASP A 326 11.95 -13.37 18.13
C ASP A 326 12.00 -11.84 18.24
N GLU A 327 12.21 -11.18 17.09
CA GLU A 327 12.32 -9.74 16.99
C GLU A 327 10.98 -9.05 17.19
N LYS A 328 10.95 -7.93 17.92
CA LYS A 328 9.76 -7.09 18.05
C LYS A 328 9.71 -6.11 16.87
N ALA A 329 9.22 -6.59 15.75
CA ALA A 329 9.10 -5.83 14.52
C ALA A 329 7.77 -5.06 14.45
N ARG A 330 7.77 -3.92 13.73
CA ARG A 330 6.59 -3.10 13.47
C ARG A 330 6.48 -2.82 11.98
N ASN A 331 5.26 -2.89 11.45
CA ASN A 331 5.01 -2.49 10.06
C ASN A 331 4.78 -0.99 10.03
N HIS A 332 5.68 -0.23 9.41
CA HIS A 332 5.58 1.23 9.34
C HIS A 332 4.28 1.70 8.68
N ALA A 333 3.82 1.03 7.63
CA ALA A 333 2.59 1.36 6.92
C ALA A 333 1.29 1.06 7.70
N SER A 334 1.37 0.53 8.93
CA SER A 334 0.18 0.24 9.74
C SER A 334 -0.22 1.45 10.57
N PHE A 335 -1.48 1.85 10.52
CA PHE A 335 -2.06 2.90 11.36
C PHE A 335 -1.91 2.65 12.86
N VAL A 336 -1.90 1.38 13.26
CA VAL A 336 -1.79 0.95 14.67
C VAL A 336 -0.41 0.37 14.99
N LYS A 337 0.63 0.79 14.26
CA LYS A 337 2.00 0.26 14.42
C LYS A 337 2.53 0.36 15.85
N ASP A 338 2.15 1.39 16.59
CA ASP A 338 2.63 1.60 17.96
C ASP A 338 1.98 0.67 18.98
N GLN A 339 0.74 0.24 18.71
CA GLN A 339 0.00 -0.69 19.56
C GLN A 339 0.23 -2.16 19.18
N VAL A 340 0.31 -2.47 17.88
CA VAL A 340 0.31 -3.83 17.37
C VAL A 340 1.61 -4.18 16.65
N PRO A 341 2.57 -4.86 17.31
CA PRO A 341 3.76 -5.38 16.64
C PRO A 341 3.40 -6.55 15.71
N LEU A 342 4.28 -6.84 14.75
CA LEU A 342 4.21 -8.05 13.95
C LEU A 342 4.31 -9.31 14.86
N PRO A 343 3.77 -10.47 14.39
CA PRO A 343 3.82 -11.69 15.19
C PRO A 343 5.23 -12.07 15.62
N GLY A 344 5.39 -12.43 16.88
CA GLY A 344 6.62 -12.96 17.42
C GLY A 344 6.95 -14.35 16.84
N LYS A 345 7.96 -14.99 17.40
CA LYS A 345 8.42 -16.32 16.97
C LYS A 345 7.29 -17.34 16.90
N ASN A 346 7.18 -18.00 15.77
CA ASN A 346 6.20 -19.05 15.50
C ASN A 346 6.86 -20.25 14.82
N VAL A 347 6.49 -21.47 15.24
CA VAL A 347 7.01 -22.73 14.68
C VAL A 347 5.85 -23.70 14.48
N GLY A 348 5.76 -24.34 13.33
CA GLY A 348 4.72 -25.31 13.01
C GLY A 348 5.14 -26.35 11.96
#